data_8e9f493a5c20d3b8fe0173c0853deb8b
#
_entry.id   8e9f493a5c20d3b8fe0173c0853deb8b
#
_cell.length_a   1.000
_cell.length_b   1.000
_cell.length_c   1.000
_cell.angle_alpha   90.00
_cell.angle_beta   90.00
_cell.angle_gamma   90.00
#
_symmetry.space_group_name_H-M   'P 1'
#
loop_
_entity.id
_entity.type
_entity.pdbx_description
1 polymer ?
#
loop_
_entity_poly.entity_id
_entity_poly.type
_entity_poly.pdbx_seq_one_letter_code
_entity_poly.pdbx_strand_id
1 'polypeptide(L)'
;KREPTATAAQAIGVTTSFMLITQIAWSGNVHNVAPIAMASASAFIVGGATLSVARYFNYAHGARGEKLWSMYQTALGVIGLTVTPQIISNALTPGLGWLPVELSVLGLVAAHRADKLPTKWSECSGWTATALFMSMPVAQIASNLHSPESLQGLSVLTSVFITGGNALMLSRAIFVKDLVWIAGSVWGAFVGGWGILATLFISHSPLTGERYITEVEFYTITVLLFSYTVIVIGSQLRSMLSHESSAESSIDASSR
;
A
#
# COMPACT_ATOMS: atom_id res chain seq x y z
N LYS A 1 3.81 -16.57 -9.61
CA LYS A 1 2.42 -16.84 -10.04
C LYS A 1 1.79 -15.51 -10.43
N ARG A 2 1.08 -15.48 -11.57
CA ARG A 2 0.34 -14.29 -12.01
C ARG A 2 -1.05 -14.34 -11.41
N GLU A 3 -1.39 -13.36 -10.57
CA GLU A 3 -2.71 -13.26 -9.93
C GLU A 3 -3.56 -12.25 -10.68
N PRO A 4 -4.57 -12.67 -11.46
CA PRO A 4 -5.37 -11.75 -12.29
C PRO A 4 -6.15 -10.74 -11.45
N THR A 5 -6.69 -11.17 -10.31
CA THR A 5 -7.46 -10.29 -9.41
C THR A 5 -6.60 -9.19 -8.78
N ALA A 6 -5.39 -9.54 -8.33
CA ALA A 6 -4.44 -8.57 -7.79
C ALA A 6 -3.98 -7.59 -8.89
N THR A 7 -3.68 -8.08 -10.10
CA THR A 7 -3.29 -7.23 -11.23
C THR A 7 -4.41 -6.27 -11.61
N ALA A 8 -5.66 -6.74 -11.69
CA ALA A 8 -6.82 -5.90 -11.98
C ALA A 8 -7.05 -4.84 -10.89
N ALA A 9 -6.99 -5.22 -9.61
CA ALA A 9 -7.14 -4.29 -8.49
C ALA A 9 -6.06 -3.19 -8.51
N GLN A 10 -4.81 -3.55 -8.78
CA GLN A 10 -3.70 -2.59 -8.90
C GLN A 10 -3.87 -1.67 -10.11
N ALA A 11 -4.28 -2.19 -11.26
CA ALA A 11 -4.51 -1.38 -12.46
C ALA A 11 -5.64 -0.36 -12.24
N ILE A 12 -6.74 -0.78 -11.61
CA ILE A 12 -7.85 0.11 -11.23
C ILE A 12 -7.35 1.16 -10.24
N GLY A 13 -6.62 0.75 -9.19
CA GLY A 13 -6.08 1.65 -8.17
C GLY A 13 -5.15 2.71 -8.76
N VAL A 14 -4.23 2.33 -9.65
CA VAL A 14 -3.34 3.29 -10.34
C VAL A 14 -4.13 4.24 -11.21
N THR A 15 -5.10 3.74 -11.97
CA THR A 15 -5.92 4.56 -12.88
C THR A 15 -6.77 5.57 -12.11
N THR A 16 -7.45 5.15 -11.05
CA THR A 16 -8.29 6.04 -10.22
C THR A 16 -7.44 7.07 -9.48
N SER A 17 -6.29 6.69 -8.93
CA SER A 17 -5.35 7.62 -8.30
C SER A 17 -4.81 8.64 -9.29
N PHE A 18 -4.49 8.22 -10.51
CA PHE A 18 -4.03 9.11 -11.56
C PHE A 18 -5.12 10.11 -11.97
N MET A 19 -6.38 9.66 -12.14
CA MET A 19 -7.51 10.54 -12.42
C MET A 19 -7.71 11.56 -11.30
N LEU A 20 -7.66 11.13 -10.03
CA LEU A 20 -7.81 12.01 -8.88
C LEU A 20 -6.71 13.07 -8.83
N ILE A 21 -5.45 12.69 -8.99
CA ILE A 21 -4.31 13.64 -9.02
C ILE A 21 -4.47 14.64 -10.16
N THR A 22 -4.93 14.18 -11.34
CA THR A 22 -5.17 15.04 -12.49
C THR A 22 -6.30 16.04 -12.21
N GLN A 23 -7.39 15.61 -11.57
CA GLN A 23 -8.49 16.49 -11.16
C GLN A 23 -8.04 17.56 -10.15
N ILE A 24 -7.26 17.14 -9.13
CA ILE A 24 -6.71 18.06 -8.13
C ILE A 24 -5.77 19.08 -8.78
N ALA A 25 -4.91 18.64 -9.70
CA ALA A 25 -4.02 19.52 -10.45
C ALA A 25 -4.81 20.51 -11.32
N TRP A 26 -5.88 20.03 -11.99
CA TRP A 26 -6.72 20.87 -12.84
C TRP A 26 -7.52 21.91 -12.03
N SER A 27 -7.95 21.56 -10.82
CA SER A 27 -8.68 22.49 -9.93
C SER A 27 -7.81 23.64 -9.38
N GLY A 28 -6.52 23.70 -9.71
CA GLY A 28 -5.58 24.71 -9.23
C GLY A 28 -5.17 24.58 -7.77
N ASN A 29 -5.59 23.51 -7.10
CA ASN A 29 -5.25 23.26 -5.69
C ASN A 29 -3.82 22.72 -5.47
N VAL A 30 -3.10 22.41 -6.56
CA VAL A 30 -1.68 22.04 -6.50
C VAL A 30 -0.83 23.26 -6.82
N HIS A 31 -0.47 23.98 -5.78
CA HIS A 31 0.43 25.12 -5.92
C HIS A 31 1.90 24.64 -6.00
N ASN A 32 2.70 25.30 -6.85
CA ASN A 32 4.15 25.10 -6.95
C ASN A 32 4.64 23.78 -7.60
N VAL A 33 3.80 22.99 -8.26
CA VAL A 33 4.28 21.87 -9.08
C VAL A 33 4.48 22.35 -10.51
N ALA A 34 5.73 22.30 -10.99
CA ALA A 34 6.03 22.64 -12.37
C ALA A 34 5.25 21.73 -13.34
N PRO A 35 4.58 22.27 -14.37
CA PRO A 35 3.82 21.47 -15.33
C PRO A 35 4.63 20.33 -15.97
N ILE A 36 5.92 20.56 -16.19
CA ILE A 36 6.83 19.54 -16.73
C ILE A 36 7.05 18.38 -15.77
N ALA A 37 7.12 18.65 -14.44
CA ALA A 37 7.24 17.59 -13.43
C ALA A 37 5.99 16.74 -13.37
N MET A 38 4.81 17.36 -13.44
CA MET A 38 3.54 16.65 -13.50
C MET A 38 3.41 15.80 -14.76
N ALA A 39 3.78 16.35 -15.92
CA ALA A 39 3.76 15.62 -17.19
C ALA A 39 4.74 14.43 -17.18
N SER A 40 5.94 14.61 -16.64
CA SER A 40 6.94 13.55 -16.52
C SER A 40 6.50 12.44 -15.58
N ALA A 41 5.95 12.77 -14.41
CA ALA A 41 5.39 11.81 -13.47
C ALA A 41 4.21 11.03 -14.09
N SER A 42 3.32 11.74 -14.79
CA SER A 42 2.20 11.13 -15.51
C SER A 42 2.67 10.15 -16.59
N ALA A 43 3.64 10.54 -17.41
CA ALA A 43 4.21 9.67 -18.44
C ALA A 43 4.88 8.43 -17.84
N PHE A 44 5.58 8.58 -16.72
CA PHE A 44 6.21 7.47 -16.01
C PHE A 44 5.17 6.50 -15.43
N ILE A 45 4.11 7.00 -14.81
CA ILE A 45 3.02 6.18 -14.22
C ILE A 45 2.26 5.45 -15.34
N VAL A 46 1.80 6.17 -16.36
CA VAL A 46 1.03 5.58 -17.48
C VAL A 46 1.88 4.60 -18.27
N GLY A 47 3.14 4.96 -18.56
CA GLY A 47 4.09 4.07 -19.23
C GLY A 47 4.33 2.77 -18.44
N GLY A 48 4.51 2.87 -17.13
CA GLY A 48 4.68 1.71 -16.26
C GLY A 48 3.44 0.84 -16.15
N ALA A 49 2.25 1.43 -16.03
CA ALA A 49 0.98 0.70 -16.03
C ALA A 49 0.78 -0.04 -17.36
N THR A 50 1.02 0.63 -18.48
CA THR A 50 0.94 0.02 -19.83
C THR A 50 1.92 -1.13 -19.97
N LEU A 51 3.16 -0.95 -19.55
CA LEU A 51 4.18 -2.00 -19.61
C LEU A 51 3.81 -3.19 -18.72
N SER A 52 3.25 -2.96 -17.55
CA SER A 52 2.77 -3.99 -16.64
C SER A 52 1.65 -4.83 -17.27
N VAL A 53 0.66 -4.16 -17.89
CA VAL A 53 -0.45 -4.81 -18.59
C VAL A 53 0.06 -5.59 -19.81
N ALA A 54 0.95 -5.00 -20.61
CA ALA A 54 1.55 -5.67 -21.77
C ALA A 54 2.32 -6.94 -21.36
N ARG A 55 3.04 -6.90 -20.24
CA ARG A 55 3.70 -8.10 -19.69
C ARG A 55 2.71 -9.15 -19.20
N TYR A 56 1.63 -8.72 -18.56
CA TYR A 56 0.60 -9.65 -18.09
C TYR A 56 0.01 -10.46 -19.25
N PHE A 57 -0.28 -9.81 -20.37
CA PHE A 57 -0.80 -10.45 -21.58
C PHE A 57 0.26 -11.05 -22.51
N ASN A 58 1.52 -11.11 -22.10
CA ASN A 58 2.65 -11.63 -22.88
C ASN A 58 3.03 -10.83 -24.14
N TYR A 59 2.55 -9.60 -24.31
CA TYR A 59 2.93 -8.74 -25.44
C TYR A 59 4.34 -8.14 -25.32
N ALA A 60 4.87 -8.00 -24.11
CA ALA A 60 6.19 -7.43 -23.83
C ALA A 60 7.23 -8.52 -23.47
N HIS A 61 7.16 -9.69 -24.08
CA HIS A 61 8.15 -10.75 -23.94
C HIS A 61 9.23 -10.66 -25.04
N GLY A 62 10.46 -11.01 -24.68
CA GLY A 62 11.64 -10.92 -25.52
C GLY A 62 12.70 -10.01 -24.92
N ALA A 63 13.92 -10.06 -25.44
CA ALA A 63 15.07 -9.37 -24.85
C ALA A 63 14.86 -7.87 -24.63
N ARG A 64 14.16 -7.18 -25.54
CA ARG A 64 13.84 -5.76 -25.41
C ARG A 64 12.81 -5.49 -24.31
N GLY A 65 11.75 -6.29 -24.23
CA GLY A 65 10.72 -6.17 -23.20
C GLY A 65 11.26 -6.43 -21.80
N GLU A 66 12.11 -7.45 -21.64
CA GLU A 66 12.77 -7.75 -20.37
C GLU A 66 13.72 -6.64 -19.94
N LYS A 67 14.51 -6.08 -20.87
CA LYS A 67 15.41 -4.95 -20.60
C LYS A 67 14.61 -3.72 -20.14
N LEU A 68 13.54 -3.38 -20.87
CA LEU A 68 12.68 -2.22 -20.54
C LEU A 68 12.02 -2.39 -19.17
N TRP A 69 11.53 -3.60 -18.86
CA TRP A 69 10.96 -3.92 -17.58
C TRP A 69 11.98 -3.81 -16.43
N SER A 70 13.18 -4.36 -16.62
CA SER A 70 14.26 -4.26 -15.64
C SER A 70 14.66 -2.80 -15.38
N MET A 71 14.77 -1.98 -16.42
CA MET A 71 15.04 -0.55 -16.28
C MET A 71 13.93 0.16 -15.51
N TYR A 72 12.67 -0.13 -15.81
CA TYR A 72 11.52 0.46 -15.10
C TYR A 72 11.52 0.06 -13.62
N GLN A 73 11.75 -1.23 -13.29
CA GLN A 73 11.84 -1.69 -11.91
C GLN A 73 13.00 -1.04 -11.14
N THR A 74 14.16 -0.89 -11.80
CA THR A 74 15.31 -0.20 -11.21
C THR A 74 14.97 1.26 -10.93
N ALA A 75 14.37 1.95 -11.90
CA ALA A 75 13.95 3.35 -11.72
C ALA A 75 12.93 3.49 -10.57
N LEU A 76 11.92 2.62 -10.50
CA LEU A 76 10.97 2.59 -9.39
C LEU A 76 11.66 2.35 -8.04
N GLY A 77 12.60 1.41 -7.98
CA GLY A 77 13.35 1.12 -6.76
C GLY A 77 14.19 2.30 -6.30
N VAL A 78 14.92 2.95 -7.22
CA VAL A 78 15.73 4.14 -6.91
C VAL A 78 14.85 5.31 -6.47
N ILE A 79 13.81 5.64 -7.24
CA ILE A 79 12.84 6.70 -6.88
C ILE A 79 12.18 6.39 -5.54
N GLY A 80 11.73 5.15 -5.34
CA GLY A 80 11.13 4.71 -4.09
C GLY A 80 12.06 4.92 -2.90
N LEU A 81 13.30 4.44 -2.97
CA LEU A 81 14.25 4.56 -1.87
C LEU A 81 14.68 6.02 -1.58
N THR A 82 14.68 6.90 -2.59
CA THR A 82 15.06 8.31 -2.41
C THR A 82 13.90 9.20 -2.00
N VAL A 83 12.73 9.02 -2.61
CA VAL A 83 11.57 9.93 -2.44
C VAL A 83 10.66 9.51 -1.30
N THR A 84 10.53 8.20 -1.01
CA THR A 84 9.66 7.71 0.06
C THR A 84 9.98 8.31 1.44
N PRO A 85 11.25 8.36 1.90
CA PRO A 85 11.58 8.97 3.19
C PRO A 85 11.19 10.45 3.26
N GLN A 86 11.31 11.18 2.15
CA GLN A 86 10.90 12.58 2.08
C GLN A 86 9.39 12.74 2.19
N ILE A 87 8.61 11.91 1.49
CA ILE A 87 7.14 11.95 1.55
C ILE A 87 6.66 11.64 2.97
N ILE A 88 7.21 10.60 3.59
CA ILE A 88 6.87 10.20 4.96
C ILE A 88 7.24 11.32 5.94
N SER A 89 8.44 11.89 5.81
CA SER A 89 8.90 12.98 6.65
C SER A 89 8.01 14.21 6.52
N ASN A 90 7.69 14.63 5.31
CA ASN A 90 6.80 15.77 5.10
C ASN A 90 5.41 15.58 5.72
N ALA A 91 4.92 14.34 5.70
CA ALA A 91 3.60 14.00 6.27
C ALA A 91 3.59 13.95 7.81
N LEU A 92 4.68 13.47 8.43
CA LEU A 92 4.74 13.22 9.88
C LEU A 92 5.51 14.29 10.65
N THR A 93 6.55 14.85 10.04
CA THR A 93 7.46 15.83 10.67
C THR A 93 7.77 16.97 9.69
N PRO A 94 6.80 17.82 9.39
CA PRO A 94 7.03 18.96 8.51
C PRO A 94 8.10 19.86 9.12
N GLY A 95 9.08 20.27 8.30
CA GLY A 95 10.16 21.17 8.73
C GLY A 95 11.57 20.60 8.57
N LEU A 96 11.73 19.32 8.27
CA LEU A 96 13.05 18.73 7.97
C LEU A 96 13.60 19.11 6.58
N GLY A 97 12.84 19.86 5.77
CA GLY A 97 13.23 20.28 4.43
C GLY A 97 13.56 19.10 3.53
N TRP A 98 14.65 19.17 2.80
CA TRP A 98 15.11 18.12 1.87
C TRP A 98 16.06 17.08 2.50
N LEU A 99 16.34 17.20 3.80
CA LEU A 99 17.26 16.32 4.52
C LEU A 99 16.99 14.82 4.33
N PRO A 100 15.74 14.31 4.38
CA PRO A 100 15.49 12.88 4.19
C PRO A 100 15.89 12.37 2.80
N VAL A 101 15.64 13.12 1.73
CA VAL A 101 16.07 12.72 0.38
C VAL A 101 17.58 12.79 0.22
N GLU A 102 18.22 13.81 0.78
CA GLU A 102 19.67 13.96 0.75
C GLU A 102 20.37 12.78 1.44
N LEU A 103 19.92 12.40 2.64
CA LEU A 103 20.45 11.24 3.37
C LEU A 103 20.20 9.94 2.60
N SER A 104 19.06 9.79 1.94
CA SER A 104 18.75 8.62 1.13
C SER A 104 19.64 8.49 -0.09
N VAL A 105 19.91 9.61 -0.79
CA VAL A 105 20.85 9.66 -1.92
C VAL A 105 22.26 9.33 -1.47
N LEU A 106 22.72 9.91 -0.35
CA LEU A 106 24.02 9.61 0.23
C LEU A 106 24.14 8.12 0.61
N GLY A 107 23.09 7.56 1.21
CA GLY A 107 23.01 6.13 1.54
C GLY A 107 23.13 5.24 0.31
N LEU A 108 22.44 5.57 -0.78
CA LEU A 108 22.53 4.82 -2.04
C LEU A 108 23.93 4.93 -2.68
N VAL A 109 24.55 6.10 -2.65
CA VAL A 109 25.92 6.30 -3.14
C VAL A 109 26.92 5.50 -2.29
N ALA A 110 26.77 5.51 -0.98
CA ALA A 110 27.60 4.71 -0.08
C ALA A 110 27.42 3.19 -0.31
N ALA A 111 26.18 2.73 -0.47
CA ALA A 111 25.87 1.34 -0.79
C ALA A 111 26.46 0.92 -2.15
N HIS A 112 26.40 1.80 -3.15
CA HIS A 112 27.01 1.57 -4.46
C HIS A 112 28.54 1.41 -4.34
N ARG A 113 29.20 2.31 -3.61
CA ARG A 113 30.67 2.24 -3.38
C ARG A 113 31.09 1.03 -2.60
N ALA A 114 30.22 0.52 -1.72
CA ALA A 114 30.46 -0.68 -0.93
C ALA A 114 30.05 -1.99 -1.64
N ASP A 115 29.58 -1.91 -2.89
CA ASP A 115 29.04 -3.05 -3.66
C ASP A 115 27.89 -3.77 -2.94
N LYS A 116 27.06 -3.00 -2.22
CA LYS A 116 25.92 -3.48 -1.42
C LYS A 116 24.57 -3.02 -1.97
N LEU A 117 24.51 -2.67 -3.27
CA LEU A 117 23.23 -2.34 -3.90
C LEU A 117 22.32 -3.58 -3.94
N PRO A 118 21.01 -3.36 -3.86
CA PRO A 118 20.05 -4.47 -4.00
C PRO A 118 20.22 -5.19 -5.33
N THR A 119 20.28 -6.51 -5.28
CA THR A 119 20.32 -7.34 -6.49
C THR A 119 18.95 -7.48 -7.13
N LYS A 120 17.87 -7.28 -6.35
CA LYS A 120 16.49 -7.40 -6.79
C LYS A 120 15.71 -6.10 -6.55
N TRP A 121 15.79 -5.20 -7.51
CA TRP A 121 15.09 -3.91 -7.47
C TRP A 121 13.56 -4.03 -7.40
N SER A 122 12.99 -5.13 -7.90
CA SER A 122 11.56 -5.41 -7.78
C SER A 122 11.10 -5.59 -6.32
N GLU A 123 11.93 -6.19 -5.48
CA GLU A 123 11.63 -6.33 -4.05
C GLU A 123 11.69 -4.96 -3.35
N CYS A 124 12.70 -4.14 -3.68
CA CYS A 124 12.80 -2.78 -3.14
C CYS A 124 11.60 -1.91 -3.54
N SER A 125 11.15 -1.97 -4.80
CA SER A 125 9.97 -1.22 -5.25
C SER A 125 8.69 -1.67 -4.55
N GLY A 126 8.54 -2.97 -4.28
CA GLY A 126 7.42 -3.51 -3.51
C GLY A 126 7.39 -3.00 -2.07
N TRP A 127 8.53 -3.07 -1.37
CA TRP A 127 8.62 -2.58 0.00
C TRP A 127 8.47 -1.06 0.12
N THR A 128 9.02 -0.28 -0.81
CA THR A 128 8.84 1.19 -0.80
C THR A 128 7.40 1.58 -1.08
N ALA A 129 6.71 0.90 -2.01
CA ALA A 129 5.29 1.10 -2.24
C ALA A 129 4.45 0.75 -1.00
N THR A 130 4.78 -0.35 -0.31
CA THR A 130 4.13 -0.75 0.94
C THR A 130 4.37 0.28 2.04
N ALA A 131 5.61 0.77 2.20
CA ALA A 131 5.93 1.80 3.19
C ALA A 131 5.16 3.10 2.94
N LEU A 132 5.05 3.54 1.67
CA LEU A 132 4.21 4.69 1.30
C LEU A 132 2.73 4.44 1.64
N PHE A 133 2.20 3.29 1.24
CA PHE A 133 0.83 2.91 1.55
C PHE A 133 0.56 2.88 3.06
N MET A 134 1.51 2.36 3.84
CA MET A 134 1.41 2.29 5.30
C MET A 134 1.54 3.66 5.98
N SER A 135 2.29 4.61 5.42
CA SER A 135 2.46 5.95 5.98
C SER A 135 1.24 6.85 5.80
N MET A 136 0.47 6.66 4.73
CA MET A 136 -0.70 7.50 4.42
C MET A 136 -1.75 7.53 5.55
N PRO A 137 -2.25 6.39 6.06
CA PRO A 137 -3.23 6.41 7.13
C PRO A 137 -2.68 6.96 8.45
N VAL A 138 -1.39 6.79 8.73
CA VAL A 138 -0.76 7.38 9.92
C VAL A 138 -0.78 8.89 9.83
N ALA A 139 -0.41 9.46 8.69
CA ALA A 139 -0.48 10.90 8.44
C ALA A 139 -1.93 11.42 8.53
N GLN A 140 -2.89 10.66 7.97
CA GLN A 140 -4.31 11.02 8.05
C GLN A 140 -4.84 10.99 9.48
N ILE A 141 -4.53 9.94 10.26
CA ILE A 141 -4.91 9.84 11.67
C ILE A 141 -4.31 11.00 12.47
N ALA A 142 -3.02 11.29 12.28
CA ALA A 142 -2.36 12.42 12.92
C ALA A 142 -3.05 13.75 12.58
N SER A 143 -3.36 13.99 11.31
CA SER A 143 -4.10 15.18 10.85
C SER A 143 -5.49 15.25 11.49
N ASN A 144 -6.22 14.15 11.51
CA ASN A 144 -7.58 14.08 12.07
C ASN A 144 -7.60 14.44 13.58
N LEU A 145 -6.58 13.98 14.32
CA LEU A 145 -6.47 14.27 15.76
C LEU A 145 -6.06 15.71 16.05
N HIS A 146 -5.22 16.32 15.20
CA HIS A 146 -4.78 17.70 15.36
C HIS A 146 -5.79 18.73 14.85
N SER A 147 -6.53 18.37 13.81
CA SER A 147 -7.47 19.27 13.11
C SER A 147 -8.77 18.53 12.82
N PRO A 148 -9.70 18.44 13.80
CA PRO A 148 -10.97 17.72 13.63
C PRO A 148 -11.83 18.24 12.45
N GLU A 149 -11.58 19.46 12.00
CA GLU A 149 -12.22 20.04 10.80
C GLU A 149 -11.90 19.25 9.53
N SER A 150 -10.73 18.59 9.45
CA SER A 150 -10.35 17.74 8.33
C SER A 150 -11.23 16.50 8.17
N LEU A 151 -11.95 16.11 9.24
CA LEU A 151 -12.87 14.98 9.23
C LEU A 151 -14.15 15.25 8.43
N GLN A 152 -14.54 16.52 8.22
CA GLN A 152 -15.76 16.88 7.49
C GLN A 152 -15.75 16.37 6.03
N GLY A 153 -14.57 16.20 5.44
CA GLY A 153 -14.39 15.65 4.09
C GLY A 153 -14.26 14.13 4.02
N LEU A 154 -14.18 13.45 5.17
CA LEU A 154 -13.98 12.00 5.20
C LEU A 154 -15.32 11.25 5.12
N SER A 155 -15.40 10.33 4.17
CA SER A 155 -16.53 9.43 4.06
C SER A 155 -16.36 8.20 4.96
N VAL A 156 -17.28 8.01 5.90
CA VAL A 156 -17.39 6.78 6.72
C VAL A 156 -17.45 5.55 5.82
N LEU A 157 -18.24 5.60 4.76
CA LEU A 157 -18.40 4.50 3.82
C LEU A 157 -17.07 4.14 3.12
N THR A 158 -16.26 5.13 2.75
CA THR A 158 -14.93 4.90 2.18
C THR A 158 -14.03 4.15 3.18
N SER A 159 -14.03 4.55 4.45
CA SER A 159 -13.25 3.89 5.49
C SER A 159 -13.72 2.44 5.74
N VAL A 160 -15.03 2.19 5.67
CA VAL A 160 -15.60 0.83 5.75
C VAL A 160 -15.13 -0.02 4.56
N PHE A 161 -15.15 0.50 3.34
CA PHE A 161 -14.65 -0.23 2.16
C PHE A 161 -13.15 -0.47 2.21
N ILE A 162 -12.35 0.47 2.70
CA ILE A 162 -10.91 0.26 2.92
C ILE A 162 -10.68 -0.86 3.93
N THR A 163 -11.39 -0.84 5.06
CA THR A 163 -11.32 -1.88 6.10
C THR A 163 -11.69 -3.25 5.53
N GLY A 164 -12.88 -3.37 4.95
CA GLY A 164 -13.41 -4.62 4.41
C GLY A 164 -12.60 -5.15 3.23
N GLY A 165 -12.24 -4.29 2.29
CA GLY A 165 -11.45 -4.66 1.13
C GLY A 165 -10.08 -5.22 1.50
N ASN A 166 -9.36 -4.55 2.41
CA ASN A 166 -8.06 -5.04 2.88
C ASN A 166 -8.19 -6.31 3.74
N ALA A 167 -9.23 -6.43 4.57
CA ALA A 167 -9.50 -7.64 5.33
C ALA A 167 -9.75 -8.84 4.40
N LEU A 168 -10.54 -8.67 3.35
CA LEU A 168 -10.78 -9.71 2.34
C LEU A 168 -9.49 -10.08 1.58
N MET A 169 -8.67 -9.09 1.22
CA MET A 169 -7.38 -9.31 0.56
C MET A 169 -6.40 -10.09 1.43
N LEU A 170 -6.49 -9.96 2.77
CA LEU A 170 -5.62 -10.66 3.71
C LEU A 170 -5.69 -12.19 3.56
N SER A 171 -6.88 -12.76 3.38
CA SER A 171 -7.03 -14.21 3.19
C SER A 171 -6.26 -14.69 1.95
N ARG A 172 -6.31 -13.93 0.88
CA ARG A 172 -5.59 -14.25 -0.36
C ARG A 172 -4.09 -14.06 -0.22
N ALA A 173 -3.65 -13.00 0.44
CA ALA A 173 -2.24 -12.72 0.71
C ALA A 173 -1.58 -13.84 1.53
N ILE A 174 -2.26 -14.33 2.56
CA ILE A 174 -1.80 -15.48 3.36
C ILE A 174 -1.72 -16.75 2.51
N PHE A 175 -2.72 -17.02 1.69
CA PHE A 175 -2.74 -18.19 0.80
C PHE A 175 -1.57 -18.17 -0.20
N VAL A 176 -1.25 -17.01 -0.76
CA VAL A 176 -0.13 -16.83 -1.71
C VAL A 176 1.23 -16.81 -0.99
N LYS A 177 1.24 -16.59 0.33
CA LYS A 177 2.44 -16.44 1.18
C LYS A 177 3.32 -15.26 0.77
N ASP A 178 2.71 -14.15 0.37
CA ASP A 178 3.40 -12.90 0.01
C ASP A 178 3.42 -11.96 1.22
N LEU A 179 4.59 -11.83 1.86
CA LEU A 179 4.76 -11.02 3.05
C LEU A 179 4.48 -9.53 2.83
N VAL A 180 4.85 -8.99 1.65
CA VAL A 180 4.59 -7.58 1.31
C VAL A 180 3.09 -7.35 1.24
N TRP A 181 2.38 -8.25 0.58
CA TRP A 181 0.92 -8.18 0.47
C TRP A 181 0.21 -8.41 1.81
N ILE A 182 0.67 -9.37 2.63
CA ILE A 182 0.15 -9.60 3.98
C ILE A 182 0.31 -8.32 4.83
N ALA A 183 1.52 -7.75 4.88
CA ALA A 183 1.80 -6.55 5.66
C ALA A 183 0.92 -5.37 5.21
N GLY A 184 0.81 -5.13 3.90
CA GLY A 184 -0.05 -4.08 3.34
C GLY A 184 -1.53 -4.29 3.68
N SER A 185 -2.03 -5.53 3.56
CA SER A 185 -3.45 -5.85 3.83
C SER A 185 -3.80 -5.73 5.31
N VAL A 186 -2.95 -6.23 6.21
CA VAL A 186 -3.13 -6.07 7.67
C VAL A 186 -3.14 -4.59 8.04
N TRP A 187 -2.13 -3.85 7.58
CA TRP A 187 -2.04 -2.43 7.89
C TRP A 187 -3.22 -1.64 7.30
N GLY A 188 -3.57 -1.92 6.05
CA GLY A 188 -4.71 -1.29 5.38
C GLY A 188 -6.04 -1.54 6.08
N ALA A 189 -6.27 -2.76 6.59
CA ALA A 189 -7.48 -3.10 7.32
C ALA A 189 -7.53 -2.42 8.71
N PHE A 190 -6.45 -2.54 9.51
CA PHE A 190 -6.46 -2.14 10.91
C PHE A 190 -6.06 -0.68 11.12
N VAL A 191 -5.06 -0.16 10.43
CA VAL A 191 -4.63 1.23 10.58
C VAL A 191 -5.32 2.12 9.56
N GLY A 192 -5.30 1.74 8.28
CA GLY A 192 -5.88 2.53 7.20
C GLY A 192 -7.40 2.64 7.25
N GLY A 193 -8.09 1.55 7.52
CA GLY A 193 -9.55 1.53 7.58
C GLY A 193 -10.07 1.74 9.00
N TRP A 194 -9.86 0.76 9.87
CA TRP A 194 -10.38 0.80 11.23
C TRP A 194 -9.79 1.95 12.08
N GLY A 195 -8.49 2.27 11.93
CA GLY A 195 -7.88 3.39 12.63
C GLY A 195 -8.51 4.73 12.25
N ILE A 196 -8.83 4.96 10.99
CA ILE A 196 -9.57 6.17 10.56
C ILE A 196 -11.01 6.14 11.09
N LEU A 197 -11.70 4.99 11.09
CA LEU A 197 -13.02 4.86 11.71
C LEU A 197 -12.98 5.17 13.21
N ALA A 198 -11.91 4.78 13.90
CA ALA A 198 -11.73 5.11 15.31
C ALA A 198 -11.58 6.64 15.52
N THR A 199 -10.86 7.35 14.62
CA THR A 199 -10.80 8.82 14.71
C THR A 199 -12.16 9.48 14.50
N LEU A 200 -12.97 8.96 13.57
CA LEU A 200 -14.35 9.42 13.34
C LEU A 200 -15.27 9.14 14.55
N PHE A 201 -15.04 8.03 15.24
CA PHE A 201 -15.82 7.65 16.43
C PHE A 201 -15.52 8.52 17.66
N ILE A 202 -14.24 8.84 17.92
CA ILE A 202 -13.86 9.66 19.07
C ILE A 202 -14.07 11.16 18.84
N SER A 203 -14.17 11.61 17.60
CA SER A 203 -14.32 13.00 17.24
C SER A 203 -15.79 13.41 17.09
N HIS A 204 -16.05 14.69 17.31
CA HIS A 204 -17.39 15.28 17.18
C HIS A 204 -17.38 16.30 16.04
N SER A 205 -18.48 16.37 15.31
CA SER A 205 -18.68 17.39 14.27
C SER A 205 -18.74 18.78 14.91
N PRO A 206 -17.92 19.73 14.46
CA PRO A 206 -17.98 21.09 14.97
C PRO A 206 -19.29 21.81 14.58
N LEU A 207 -20.04 21.29 13.61
CA LEU A 207 -21.31 21.87 13.17
C LEU A 207 -22.50 21.37 13.97
N THR A 208 -22.54 20.06 14.27
CA THR A 208 -23.71 19.43 14.92
C THR A 208 -23.46 19.06 16.38
N GLY A 209 -22.20 19.00 16.82
CA GLY A 209 -21.80 18.48 18.12
C GLY A 209 -21.95 16.95 18.26
N GLU A 210 -22.43 16.27 17.24
CA GLU A 210 -22.62 14.82 17.22
C GLU A 210 -21.36 14.10 16.72
N ARG A 211 -21.22 12.82 17.06
CA ARG A 211 -20.16 11.96 16.53
C ARG A 211 -20.37 11.69 15.04
N TYR A 212 -19.29 11.57 14.28
CA TYR A 212 -19.35 11.24 12.84
C TYR A 212 -19.85 9.83 12.57
N ILE A 213 -19.72 8.91 13.54
CA ILE A 213 -20.18 7.52 13.45
C ILE A 213 -20.83 7.14 14.80
N THR A 214 -21.91 6.37 14.74
CA THR A 214 -22.62 5.91 15.93
C THR A 214 -21.86 4.78 16.64
N GLU A 215 -22.13 4.60 17.93
CA GLU A 215 -21.54 3.48 18.70
C GLU A 215 -21.88 2.12 18.10
N VAL A 216 -23.13 1.95 17.66
CA VAL A 216 -23.59 0.70 17.06
C VAL A 216 -22.83 0.38 15.78
N GLU A 217 -22.66 1.36 14.89
CA GLU A 217 -21.92 1.20 13.64
C GLU A 217 -20.44 0.87 13.92
N PHE A 218 -19.79 1.62 14.79
CA PHE A 218 -18.38 1.41 15.12
C PHE A 218 -18.13 0.02 15.72
N TYR A 219 -18.91 -0.37 16.73
CA TYR A 219 -18.73 -1.69 17.35
C TYR A 219 -19.11 -2.84 16.42
N THR A 220 -20.14 -2.66 15.58
CA THR A 220 -20.50 -3.67 14.59
C THR A 220 -19.36 -3.92 13.60
N ILE A 221 -18.78 -2.85 13.02
CA ILE A 221 -17.66 -2.97 12.09
C ILE A 221 -16.44 -3.60 12.79
N THR A 222 -16.17 -3.18 14.02
CA THR A 222 -15.07 -3.72 14.83
C THR A 222 -15.22 -5.23 15.04
N VAL A 223 -16.40 -5.67 15.52
CA VAL A 223 -16.66 -7.10 15.77
C VAL A 223 -16.55 -7.90 14.47
N LEU A 224 -17.12 -7.41 13.37
CA LEU A 224 -17.02 -8.09 12.07
C LEU A 224 -15.58 -8.22 11.59
N LEU A 225 -14.78 -7.14 11.68
CA LEU A 225 -13.37 -7.15 11.25
C LEU A 225 -12.55 -8.15 12.08
N PHE A 226 -12.64 -8.07 13.40
CA PHE A 226 -11.84 -8.95 14.28
C PHE A 226 -12.27 -10.41 14.16
N SER A 227 -13.59 -10.68 14.12
CA SER A 227 -14.11 -12.03 13.94
C SER A 227 -13.64 -12.64 12.61
N TYR A 228 -13.75 -11.88 11.52
CA TYR A 228 -13.26 -12.30 10.20
C TYR A 228 -11.76 -12.62 10.23
N THR A 229 -10.96 -11.74 10.82
CA THR A 229 -9.51 -11.91 10.91
C THR A 229 -9.14 -13.17 11.69
N VAL A 230 -9.79 -13.42 12.84
CA VAL A 230 -9.58 -14.62 13.65
C VAL A 230 -9.94 -15.89 12.87
N ILE A 231 -11.08 -15.88 12.16
CA ILE A 231 -11.52 -17.01 11.33
C ILE A 231 -10.52 -17.28 10.22
N VAL A 232 -10.07 -16.25 9.50
CA VAL A 232 -9.10 -16.39 8.40
C VAL A 232 -7.76 -16.93 8.89
N ILE A 233 -7.18 -16.33 9.92
CA ILE A 233 -5.91 -16.80 10.49
C ILE A 233 -6.06 -18.21 11.06
N GLY A 234 -7.12 -18.48 11.81
CA GLY A 234 -7.37 -19.79 12.40
C GLY A 234 -7.54 -20.89 11.35
N SER A 235 -8.25 -20.62 10.25
CA SER A 235 -8.41 -21.57 9.15
C SER A 235 -7.09 -21.88 8.45
N GLN A 236 -6.26 -20.88 8.22
CA GLN A 236 -4.95 -21.06 7.58
C GLN A 236 -3.96 -21.82 8.48
N LEU A 237 -3.91 -21.49 9.77
CA LEU A 237 -3.08 -22.24 10.74
C LEU A 237 -3.49 -23.70 10.80
N ARG A 238 -4.79 -24.00 10.86
CA ARG A 238 -5.30 -25.38 10.86
C ARG A 238 -4.89 -26.14 9.60
N SER A 239 -4.99 -25.49 8.44
CA SER A 239 -4.56 -26.07 7.16
C SER A 239 -3.05 -26.39 7.14
N MET A 240 -2.21 -25.50 7.67
CA MET A 240 -0.76 -25.73 7.75
C MET A 240 -0.42 -26.92 8.65
N LEU A 241 -1.02 -27.00 9.85
CA LEU A 241 -0.80 -28.09 10.80
C LEU A 241 -1.25 -29.44 10.25
N SER A 242 -2.38 -29.49 9.52
CA SER A 242 -2.86 -30.73 8.89
C SER A 242 -1.93 -31.23 7.77
N HIS A 243 -1.29 -30.34 7.04
CA HIS A 243 -0.30 -30.70 6.01
C HIS A 243 1.00 -31.26 6.62
N GLU A 244 1.49 -30.67 7.71
CA GLU A 244 2.67 -31.17 8.42
C GLU A 244 2.45 -32.57 8.97
N SER A 245 1.32 -32.81 9.65
CA SER A 245 1.00 -34.14 10.20
C SER A 245 0.87 -35.22 9.11
N SER A 246 0.35 -34.86 7.93
CA SER A 246 0.26 -35.77 6.79
C SER A 246 1.62 -36.09 6.17
N ALA A 247 2.54 -35.13 6.15
CA ALA A 247 3.89 -35.32 5.66
C ALA A 247 4.72 -36.23 6.59
N GLU A 248 4.63 -36.05 7.90
CA GLU A 248 5.29 -36.91 8.89
C GLU A 248 4.80 -38.36 8.80
N SER A 249 3.48 -38.57 8.69
CA SER A 249 2.91 -39.90 8.56
C SER A 249 3.35 -40.62 7.28
N SER A 250 3.59 -39.90 6.19
CA SER A 250 4.07 -40.49 4.94
C SER A 250 5.56 -40.88 5.00
N ILE A 251 6.38 -40.16 5.75
CA ILE A 251 7.80 -40.48 5.96
C ILE A 251 7.94 -41.74 6.81
N ASP A 252 7.16 -41.86 7.89
CA ASP A 252 7.14 -43.05 8.75
C ASP A 252 6.66 -44.28 8.01
N ALA A 253 5.68 -44.16 7.11
CA ALA A 253 5.19 -45.29 6.30
C ALA A 253 6.22 -45.74 5.24
N SER A 254 7.10 -44.86 4.77
CA SER A 254 8.12 -45.20 3.77
C SER A 254 9.40 -45.78 4.40
N SER A 255 9.58 -45.68 5.72
CA SER A 255 10.74 -46.17 6.46
C SER A 255 10.55 -47.57 7.03
N ARG A 256 9.37 -48.14 6.89
CA ARG A 256 9.03 -49.53 7.24
C ARG A 256 8.95 -50.41 6.02
#